data_1c0907e01268f418a5b7a9d909f77a1c
#
_entry.id   1c0907e01268f418a5b7a9d909f77a1c
#
_cell.length_a   1.000
_cell.length_b   1.000
_cell.length_c   1.000
_cell.angle_alpha   90.00
_cell.angle_beta   90.00
_cell.angle_gamma   90.00
#
_symmetry.space_group_name_H-M   'P 1'
#
loop_
_entity.id
_entity.type
_entity.pdbx_description
1 polymer ?
#
loop_
_entity_poly.entity_id
_entity_poly.type
_entity_poly.pdbx_seq_one_letter_code
_entity_poly.pdbx_strand_id
1 'polypeptide(L)'
;MSTPPPPPLLAADAARIIASGGLTLGALFITAFTFVVREVGLKHLAGDPGYTLIGLMPGAAALAFIASGRAMAALYTASVPAEPGSKAGRVRGRMADIGGAYGIFALVLSGLIGVSSAFAVAVVLPSLSTLVFATSAVAGGAAFIIGFAGMMLRSTTTQRVLDAALLLMIFGAGVLSVVLG
;
A
#
# COMPACT_ATOMS: atom_id res chain seq x y z
N MET A 1 -32.61 -11.20 25.75
CA MET A 1 -32.23 -10.73 24.39
C MET A 1 -30.94 -9.96 24.55
N SER A 2 -29.81 -10.57 24.23
CA SER A 2 -28.51 -9.89 24.24
C SER A 2 -28.40 -9.03 22.97
N THR A 3 -28.24 -7.73 23.13
CA THR A 3 -27.89 -6.83 22.04
C THR A 3 -26.62 -7.32 21.35
N PRO A 4 -26.60 -7.45 20.00
CA PRO A 4 -25.39 -7.82 19.29
C PRO A 4 -24.29 -6.79 19.61
N PRO A 5 -23.03 -7.23 19.75
CA PRO A 5 -21.93 -6.31 19.99
C PRO A 5 -21.89 -5.27 18.86
N PRO A 6 -21.60 -3.99 19.17
CA PRO A 6 -21.48 -2.96 18.15
C PRO A 6 -20.43 -3.39 17.13
N PRO A 7 -20.64 -3.08 15.82
CA PRO A 7 -19.65 -3.41 14.79
C PRO A 7 -18.32 -2.75 15.15
N PRO A 8 -17.19 -3.38 14.88
CA PRO A 8 -15.90 -2.87 15.25
C PRO A 8 -15.63 -1.54 14.50
N LEU A 9 -15.86 -0.42 15.20
CA LEU A 9 -15.57 0.94 14.73
C LEU A 9 -14.13 1.05 14.19
N LEU A 10 -13.20 0.32 14.80
CA LEU A 10 -11.80 0.20 14.39
C LEU A 10 -11.61 -0.23 12.92
N ALA A 11 -12.45 -1.08 12.36
CA ALA A 11 -12.30 -1.51 10.96
C ALA A 11 -12.68 -0.41 9.97
N ALA A 12 -13.70 0.38 10.28
CA ALA A 12 -14.14 1.50 9.43
C ALA A 12 -13.12 2.66 9.48
N ASP A 13 -12.57 2.94 10.66
CA ASP A 13 -11.58 4.01 10.82
C ASP A 13 -10.25 3.63 10.17
N ALA A 14 -9.80 2.38 10.31
CA ALA A 14 -8.63 1.87 9.59
C ALA A 14 -8.80 1.99 8.07
N ALA A 15 -9.97 1.63 7.54
CA ALA A 15 -10.26 1.76 6.12
C ALA A 15 -10.29 3.23 5.66
N ARG A 16 -10.79 4.17 6.47
CA ARG A 16 -10.74 5.61 6.17
C ARG A 16 -9.30 6.13 6.14
N ILE A 17 -8.48 5.73 7.11
CA ILE A 17 -7.06 6.11 7.17
C ILE A 17 -6.31 5.58 5.93
N ILE A 18 -6.55 4.33 5.54
CA ILE A 18 -5.94 3.75 4.34
C ILE A 18 -6.43 4.45 3.08
N ALA A 19 -7.73 4.77 2.99
CA ALA A 19 -8.30 5.45 1.84
C ALA A 19 -7.71 6.85 1.63
N SER A 20 -7.68 7.68 2.67
CA SER A 20 -7.11 9.03 2.60
C SER A 20 -5.59 9.01 2.49
N GLY A 21 -4.94 8.17 3.29
CA GLY A 21 -3.48 8.00 3.27
C GLY A 21 -2.97 7.53 1.91
N GLY A 22 -3.61 6.53 1.30
CA GLY A 22 -3.21 6.01 0.01
C GLY A 22 -3.25 7.06 -1.11
N LEU A 23 -4.26 7.93 -1.12
CA LEU A 23 -4.31 9.05 -2.08
C LEU A 23 -3.16 10.03 -1.88
N THR A 24 -2.94 10.45 -0.64
CA THR A 24 -1.87 11.41 -0.31
C THR A 24 -0.49 10.85 -0.63
N LEU A 25 -0.24 9.60 -0.25
CA LEU A 25 1.04 8.93 -0.48
C LEU A 25 1.30 8.70 -1.97
N GLY A 26 0.27 8.30 -2.73
CA GLY A 26 0.37 8.17 -4.18
C GLY A 26 0.73 9.49 -4.86
N ALA A 27 0.10 10.59 -4.44
CA ALA A 27 0.43 11.93 -4.95
C ALA A 27 1.88 12.34 -4.61
N LEU A 28 2.36 12.04 -3.39
CA LEU A 28 3.74 12.33 -2.99
C LEU A 28 4.76 11.55 -3.83
N PHE A 29 4.51 10.26 -4.13
CA PHE A 29 5.40 9.47 -4.99
C PHE A 29 5.45 10.02 -6.43
N ILE A 30 4.30 10.40 -7.00
CA ILE A 30 4.27 11.04 -8.33
C ILE A 30 5.04 12.36 -8.32
N THR A 31 4.85 13.16 -7.28
CA THR A 31 5.58 14.44 -7.13
C THR A 31 7.08 14.20 -7.05
N ALA A 32 7.54 13.29 -6.19
CA ALA A 32 8.95 12.94 -6.06
C ALA A 32 9.53 12.44 -7.39
N PHE A 33 8.83 11.55 -8.08
CA PHE A 33 9.25 11.06 -9.39
C PHE A 33 9.34 12.17 -10.45
N THR A 34 8.39 13.10 -10.46
CA THR A 34 8.39 14.23 -11.38
C THR A 34 9.64 15.10 -11.19
N PHE A 35 10.06 15.34 -9.96
CA PHE A 35 11.32 16.06 -9.70
C PHE A 35 12.53 15.31 -10.25
N VAL A 36 12.60 13.99 -10.04
CA VAL A 36 13.70 13.18 -10.59
C VAL A 36 13.73 13.25 -12.11
N VAL A 37 12.58 13.06 -12.78
CA VAL A 37 12.48 13.11 -14.24
C VAL A 37 12.89 14.46 -14.79
N ARG A 38 12.54 15.54 -14.10
CA ARG A 38 12.90 16.89 -14.51
C ARG A 38 14.42 17.11 -14.51
N GLU A 39 15.13 16.56 -13.54
CA GLU A 39 16.57 16.77 -13.38
C GLU A 39 17.41 15.81 -14.25
N VAL A 40 17.01 14.55 -14.31
CA VAL A 40 17.81 13.48 -14.93
C VAL A 40 17.36 13.19 -16.36
N GLY A 41 16.06 13.37 -16.64
CA GLY A 41 15.43 12.97 -17.88
C GLY A 41 15.12 11.47 -17.95
N LEU A 42 14.01 11.14 -18.60
CA LEU A 42 13.52 9.74 -18.69
C LEU A 42 14.50 8.78 -19.37
N LYS A 43 15.34 9.27 -20.28
CA LYS A 43 16.29 8.45 -21.04
C LYS A 43 17.37 7.82 -20.15
N HIS A 44 17.76 8.49 -19.08
CA HIS A 44 18.79 7.99 -18.17
C HIS A 44 18.24 7.00 -17.14
N LEU A 45 16.91 6.98 -16.93
CA LEU A 45 16.27 6.04 -16.02
C LEU A 45 16.23 4.59 -16.56
N ALA A 46 16.48 4.39 -17.85
CA ALA A 46 16.32 3.09 -18.52
C ALA A 46 17.61 2.27 -18.67
N GLY A 47 18.77 2.80 -18.29
CA GLY A 47 20.07 2.18 -18.64
C GLY A 47 20.95 1.75 -17.48
N ASP A 48 20.69 2.20 -16.26
CA ASP A 48 21.53 1.96 -15.09
C ASP A 48 20.74 1.25 -13.98
N PRO A 49 21.25 0.16 -13.39
CA PRO A 49 20.60 -0.54 -12.29
C PRO A 49 20.25 0.37 -11.09
N GLY A 50 21.08 1.39 -10.81
CA GLY A 50 20.80 2.37 -9.76
C GLY A 50 19.53 3.17 -10.02
N TYR A 51 19.22 3.47 -11.26
CA TYR A 51 18.00 4.18 -11.67
C TYR A 51 16.77 3.27 -11.73
N THR A 52 16.93 1.96 -11.80
CA THR A 52 15.80 1.01 -11.85
C THR A 52 14.90 1.16 -10.64
N LEU A 53 15.47 1.24 -9.44
CA LEU A 53 14.70 1.43 -8.20
C LEU A 53 13.96 2.78 -8.18
N ILE A 54 14.56 3.82 -8.72
CA ILE A 54 13.92 5.14 -8.86
C ILE A 54 12.75 5.06 -9.84
N GLY A 55 12.93 4.32 -10.95
CA GLY A 55 11.90 4.05 -11.95
C GLY A 55 10.70 3.29 -11.42
N LEU A 56 10.78 2.66 -10.23
CA LEU A 56 9.66 1.99 -9.57
C LEU A 56 8.74 2.95 -8.79
N MET A 57 9.09 4.22 -8.59
CA MET A 57 8.24 5.19 -7.86
C MET A 57 6.82 5.32 -8.42
N PRO A 58 6.57 5.36 -9.75
CA PRO A 58 5.21 5.34 -10.29
C PRO A 58 4.45 4.06 -9.90
N GLY A 59 5.16 2.93 -9.80
CA GLY A 59 4.60 1.67 -9.31
C GLY A 59 4.17 1.79 -7.85
N ALA A 60 4.98 2.41 -6.99
CA ALA A 60 4.62 2.68 -5.61
C ALA A 60 3.38 3.57 -5.51
N ALA A 61 3.30 4.61 -6.37
CA ALA A 61 2.11 5.47 -6.45
C ALA A 61 0.86 4.69 -6.86
N ALA A 62 0.96 3.86 -7.90
CA ALA A 62 -0.15 3.03 -8.36
C ALA A 62 -0.65 2.08 -7.27
N LEU A 63 0.25 1.45 -6.52
CA LEU A 63 -0.09 0.58 -5.40
C LEU A 63 -0.79 1.35 -4.26
N ALA A 64 -0.34 2.56 -3.94
CA ALA A 64 -0.98 3.41 -2.95
C ALA A 64 -2.41 3.82 -3.39
N PHE A 65 -2.62 4.16 -4.66
CA PHE A 65 -3.96 4.42 -5.21
C PHE A 65 -4.85 3.18 -5.21
N ILE A 66 -4.32 2.01 -5.55
CA ILE A 66 -5.05 0.73 -5.45
C ILE A 66 -5.47 0.48 -4.00
N ALA A 67 -4.58 0.68 -3.03
CA ALA A 67 -4.90 0.55 -1.61
C ALA A 67 -6.04 1.47 -1.20
N SER A 68 -6.00 2.74 -1.62
CA SER A 68 -7.06 3.70 -1.37
C SER A 68 -8.39 3.25 -1.99
N GLY A 69 -8.40 2.87 -3.26
CA GLY A 69 -9.60 2.40 -3.95
C GLY A 69 -10.21 1.15 -3.30
N ARG A 70 -9.38 0.22 -2.84
CA ARG A 70 -9.85 -0.98 -2.12
C ARG A 70 -10.41 -0.66 -0.75
N ALA A 71 -9.81 0.26 -0.02
CA ALA A 71 -10.33 0.73 1.27
C ALA A 71 -11.68 1.46 1.11
N MET A 72 -11.82 2.30 0.10
CA MET A 72 -13.09 2.95 -0.24
C MET A 72 -14.17 1.94 -0.62
N ALA A 73 -13.84 0.94 -1.45
CA ALA A 73 -14.77 -0.13 -1.81
C ALA A 73 -15.22 -0.94 -0.58
N ALA A 74 -14.31 -1.22 0.36
CA ALA A 74 -14.64 -1.90 1.61
C ALA A 74 -15.59 -1.06 2.49
N LEU A 75 -15.34 0.24 2.61
CA LEU A 75 -16.25 1.17 3.31
C LEU A 75 -17.63 1.21 2.66
N TYR A 76 -17.69 1.30 1.34
CA TYR A 76 -18.96 1.29 0.62
C TYR A 76 -19.73 -0.01 0.83
N THR A 77 -19.07 -1.17 0.70
CA THR A 77 -19.72 -2.47 0.91
C THR A 77 -20.21 -2.66 2.35
N ALA A 78 -19.50 -2.09 3.33
CA ALA A 78 -19.92 -2.11 4.73
C ALA A 78 -21.13 -1.19 5.01
N SER A 79 -21.29 -0.10 4.25
CA SER A 79 -22.39 0.86 4.42
C SER A 79 -23.73 0.39 3.83
N VAL A 80 -23.70 -0.59 2.91
CA VAL A 80 -24.93 -1.11 2.29
C VAL A 80 -25.60 -2.13 3.21
N PRO A 81 -26.85 -1.91 3.64
CA PRO A 81 -27.57 -2.83 4.48
C PRO A 81 -27.69 -4.21 3.82
N ALA A 82 -27.38 -5.25 4.56
CA ALA A 82 -27.59 -6.62 4.14
C ALA A 82 -28.37 -7.35 5.24
N GLU A 83 -29.33 -8.17 4.86
CA GLU A 83 -30.05 -9.00 5.83
C GLU A 83 -29.07 -9.93 6.55
N PRO A 84 -29.10 -9.94 7.90
CA PRO A 84 -28.24 -10.81 8.68
C PRO A 84 -28.43 -12.28 8.26
N GLY A 85 -27.32 -12.96 7.98
CA GLY A 85 -27.35 -14.38 7.60
C GLY A 85 -27.67 -14.67 6.13
N SER A 86 -28.01 -13.66 5.33
CA SER A 86 -28.27 -13.85 3.89
C SER A 86 -27.01 -14.29 3.14
N LYS A 87 -27.21 -15.03 2.03
CA LYS A 87 -26.09 -15.42 1.14
C LYS A 87 -25.36 -14.18 0.59
N ALA A 88 -26.11 -13.14 0.24
CA ALA A 88 -25.58 -11.87 -0.25
C ALA A 88 -24.71 -11.16 0.81
N GLY A 89 -25.13 -11.14 2.07
CA GLY A 89 -24.34 -10.58 3.17
C GLY A 89 -23.02 -11.31 3.40
N ARG A 90 -23.03 -12.65 3.34
CA ARG A 90 -21.81 -13.46 3.48
C ARG A 90 -20.82 -13.22 2.34
N VAL A 91 -21.31 -13.13 1.09
CA VAL A 91 -20.47 -12.85 -0.08
C VAL A 91 -19.86 -11.45 0.01
N ARG A 92 -20.65 -10.45 0.38
CA ARG A 92 -20.16 -9.07 0.58
C ARG A 92 -19.09 -9.00 1.67
N GLY A 93 -19.31 -9.66 2.80
CA GLY A 93 -18.32 -9.71 3.89
C GLY A 93 -16.99 -10.30 3.42
N ARG A 94 -17.00 -11.43 2.69
CA ARG A 94 -15.79 -12.01 2.13
C ARG A 94 -15.10 -11.09 1.11
N MET A 95 -15.87 -10.42 0.25
CA MET A 95 -15.29 -9.47 -0.71
C MET A 95 -14.65 -8.26 -0.03
N ALA A 96 -15.26 -7.75 1.05
CA ALA A 96 -14.68 -6.68 1.85
C ALA A 96 -13.40 -7.12 2.55
N ASP A 97 -13.36 -8.34 3.08
CA ASP A 97 -12.17 -8.90 3.73
C ASP A 97 -11.02 -9.08 2.76
N ILE A 98 -11.28 -9.68 1.60
CA ILE A 98 -10.29 -9.87 0.53
C ILE A 98 -9.82 -8.50 0.02
N GLY A 99 -10.74 -7.57 -0.27
CA GLY A 99 -10.40 -6.22 -0.71
C GLY A 99 -9.55 -5.46 0.30
N GLY A 100 -9.86 -5.61 1.59
CA GLY A 100 -9.08 -5.05 2.69
C GLY A 100 -7.65 -5.62 2.76
N ALA A 101 -7.49 -6.93 2.64
CA ALA A 101 -6.19 -7.58 2.62
C ALA A 101 -5.32 -7.10 1.45
N TYR A 102 -5.89 -7.05 0.24
CA TYR A 102 -5.18 -6.52 -0.93
C TYR A 102 -4.80 -5.05 -0.79
N GLY A 103 -5.66 -4.24 -0.16
CA GLY A 103 -5.37 -2.82 0.08
C GLY A 103 -4.20 -2.63 1.05
N ILE A 104 -4.21 -3.34 2.18
CA ILE A 104 -3.11 -3.33 3.16
C ILE A 104 -1.81 -3.77 2.50
N PHE A 105 -1.87 -4.87 1.77
CA PHE A 105 -0.74 -5.42 1.06
C PHE A 105 -0.15 -4.45 0.03
N ALA A 106 -1.00 -3.87 -0.82
CA ALA A 106 -0.57 -2.88 -1.81
C ALA A 106 0.11 -1.67 -1.12
N LEU A 107 -0.35 -1.27 0.06
CA LEU A 107 0.23 -0.16 0.80
C LEU A 107 1.60 -0.52 1.41
N VAL A 108 1.76 -1.73 1.96
CA VAL A 108 3.06 -2.21 2.47
C VAL A 108 4.07 -2.29 1.34
N LEU A 109 3.69 -2.86 0.19
CA LEU A 109 4.57 -2.96 -0.98
C LEU A 109 4.93 -1.58 -1.54
N SER A 110 3.96 -0.67 -1.62
CA SER A 110 4.20 0.74 -1.96
C SER A 110 5.24 1.38 -1.05
N GLY A 111 5.12 1.13 0.27
CA GLY A 111 6.06 1.61 1.27
C GLY A 111 7.48 1.08 1.07
N LEU A 112 7.62 -0.21 0.83
CA LEU A 112 8.92 -0.84 0.57
C LEU A 112 9.59 -0.28 -0.68
N ILE A 113 8.84 -0.17 -1.79
CA ILE A 113 9.36 0.44 -3.03
C ILE A 113 9.75 1.90 -2.78
N GLY A 114 8.91 2.66 -2.08
CA GLY A 114 9.18 4.07 -1.78
C GLY A 114 10.45 4.29 -0.97
N VAL A 115 10.66 3.51 0.09
CA VAL A 115 11.88 3.56 0.90
C VAL A 115 13.10 3.14 0.07
N SER A 116 13.01 2.05 -0.69
CA SER A 116 14.11 1.59 -1.55
C SER A 116 14.48 2.62 -2.61
N SER A 117 13.47 3.26 -3.23
CA SER A 117 13.68 4.33 -4.19
C SER A 117 14.33 5.56 -3.55
N ALA A 118 13.96 5.90 -2.30
CA ALA A 118 14.57 7.00 -1.57
C ALA A 118 16.07 6.76 -1.34
N PHE A 119 16.46 5.56 -0.94
CA PHE A 119 17.87 5.19 -0.80
C PHE A 119 18.60 5.25 -2.15
N ALA A 120 17.99 4.76 -3.22
CA ALA A 120 18.58 4.85 -4.55
C ALA A 120 18.82 6.31 -4.98
N VAL A 121 17.87 7.21 -4.73
CA VAL A 121 18.04 8.65 -4.98
C VAL A 121 19.22 9.22 -4.20
N ALA A 122 19.35 8.87 -2.93
CA ALA A 122 20.44 9.36 -2.09
C ALA A 122 21.83 8.92 -2.59
N VAL A 123 21.93 7.71 -3.17
CA VAL A 123 23.18 7.15 -3.66
C VAL A 123 23.51 7.65 -5.07
N VAL A 124 22.51 7.68 -5.96
CA VAL A 124 22.73 7.95 -7.41
C VAL A 124 22.64 9.42 -7.73
N LEU A 125 21.87 10.21 -6.97
CA LEU A 125 21.58 11.61 -7.21
C LEU A 125 21.83 12.48 -5.96
N PRO A 126 23.06 12.54 -5.44
CA PRO A 126 23.36 13.29 -4.22
C PRO A 126 23.07 14.80 -4.32
N SER A 127 23.02 15.36 -5.53
CA SER A 127 22.71 16.77 -5.77
C SER A 127 21.22 17.13 -5.65
N LEU A 128 20.35 16.16 -5.92
CA LEU A 128 18.85 16.31 -5.80
C LEU A 128 18.33 16.09 -4.39
N SER A 129 19.18 15.83 -3.56
CA SER A 129 19.16 15.00 -2.40
C SER A 129 18.05 15.19 -1.37
N THR A 130 17.92 16.37 -0.77
CA THR A 130 17.21 16.41 0.52
C THR A 130 15.70 16.33 0.36
N LEU A 131 15.14 17.03 -0.62
CA LEU A 131 13.68 17.11 -0.77
C LEU A 131 13.08 15.82 -1.34
N VAL A 132 13.67 15.29 -2.42
CA VAL A 132 13.16 14.06 -3.07
C VAL A 132 13.39 12.86 -2.18
N PHE A 133 14.57 12.76 -1.56
CA PHE A 133 14.86 11.72 -0.57
C PHE A 133 13.89 11.80 0.60
N ALA A 134 13.74 12.95 1.23
CA ALA A 134 12.86 13.12 2.38
C ALA A 134 11.40 12.82 2.00
N THR A 135 10.92 13.31 0.87
CA THR A 135 9.55 13.06 0.43
C THR A 135 9.30 11.57 0.18
N SER A 136 10.21 10.89 -0.53
CA SER A 136 10.07 9.47 -0.83
C SER A 136 10.24 8.60 0.41
N ALA A 137 11.18 8.92 1.30
CA ALA A 137 11.41 8.19 2.54
C ALA A 137 10.23 8.34 3.51
N VAL A 138 9.71 9.57 3.67
CA VAL A 138 8.54 9.84 4.52
C VAL A 138 7.29 9.17 3.95
N ALA A 139 7.05 9.32 2.64
CA ALA A 139 5.91 8.66 1.99
C ALA A 139 6.01 7.14 2.07
N GLY A 140 7.17 6.57 1.79
CA GLY A 140 7.41 5.14 1.86
C GLY A 140 7.30 4.60 3.29
N GLY A 141 7.92 5.26 4.25
CA GLY A 141 7.83 4.92 5.67
C GLY A 141 6.40 5.00 6.19
N ALA A 142 5.67 6.07 5.86
CA ALA A 142 4.27 6.23 6.24
C ALA A 142 3.39 5.15 5.61
N ALA A 143 3.57 4.83 4.32
CA ALA A 143 2.83 3.76 3.64
C ALA A 143 3.07 2.41 4.31
N PHE A 144 4.32 2.10 4.64
CA PHE A 144 4.67 0.87 5.34
C PHE A 144 4.04 0.79 6.73
N ILE A 145 4.15 1.86 7.54
CA ILE A 145 3.59 1.92 8.88
C ILE A 145 2.07 1.82 8.86
N ILE A 146 1.38 2.55 7.98
CA ILE A 146 -0.08 2.52 7.87
C ILE A 146 -0.54 1.13 7.40
N GLY A 147 0.14 0.54 6.43
CA GLY A 147 -0.17 -0.80 5.95
C GLY A 147 0.01 -1.85 7.05
N PHE A 148 1.13 -1.81 7.76
CA PHE A 148 1.41 -2.72 8.86
C PHE A 148 0.45 -2.54 10.04
N ALA A 149 0.16 -1.29 10.43
CA ALA A 149 -0.85 -1.00 11.44
C ALA A 149 -2.24 -1.49 11.03
N GLY A 150 -2.60 -1.32 9.75
CA GLY A 150 -3.84 -1.87 9.19
C GLY A 150 -3.93 -3.39 9.34
N MET A 151 -2.83 -4.11 9.14
CA MET A 151 -2.76 -5.56 9.35
C MET A 151 -2.98 -5.93 10.83
N MET A 152 -2.37 -5.18 11.76
CA MET A 152 -2.50 -5.43 13.20
C MET A 152 -3.91 -5.12 13.73
N LEU A 153 -4.60 -4.16 13.12
CA LEU A 153 -5.96 -3.77 13.48
C LEU A 153 -7.04 -4.71 12.93
N ARG A 154 -6.68 -5.69 12.11
CA ARG A 154 -7.63 -6.70 11.63
C ARG A 154 -8.16 -7.54 12.79
N SER A 155 -9.48 -7.66 12.87
CA SER A 155 -10.17 -8.18 14.05
C SER A 155 -10.11 -9.70 14.22
N THR A 156 -9.91 -10.46 13.14
CA THR A 156 -9.93 -11.92 13.19
C THR A 156 -8.57 -12.52 12.90
N THR A 157 -8.28 -13.65 13.58
CA THR A 157 -7.04 -14.43 13.33
C THR A 157 -6.93 -14.87 11.86
N THR A 158 -8.06 -15.28 11.25
CA THR A 158 -8.11 -15.67 9.84
C THR A 158 -7.68 -14.54 8.91
N GLN A 159 -8.12 -13.30 9.18
CA GLN A 159 -7.73 -12.14 8.40
C GLN A 159 -6.23 -11.85 8.52
N ARG A 160 -5.67 -11.93 9.74
CA ARG A 160 -4.23 -11.73 9.98
C ARG A 160 -3.38 -12.81 9.30
N VAL A 161 -3.84 -14.06 9.34
CA VAL A 161 -3.16 -15.17 8.65
C VAL A 161 -3.18 -14.98 7.14
N LEU A 162 -4.30 -14.52 6.57
CA LEU A 162 -4.40 -14.22 5.13
C LEU A 162 -3.44 -13.09 4.74
N ASP A 163 -3.40 -12.01 5.51
CA ASP A 163 -2.51 -10.88 5.28
C ASP A 163 -1.04 -11.32 5.37
N ALA A 164 -0.69 -12.11 6.39
CA ALA A 164 0.66 -12.66 6.54
C ALA A 164 1.05 -13.62 5.41
N ALA A 165 0.13 -14.47 4.95
CA ALA A 165 0.37 -15.38 3.84
C ALA A 165 0.61 -14.61 2.52
N LEU A 166 -0.16 -13.55 2.26
CA LEU A 166 0.04 -12.69 1.11
C LEU A 166 1.40 -11.98 1.15
N LEU A 167 1.80 -11.45 2.30
CA LEU A 167 3.11 -10.86 2.49
C LEU A 167 4.23 -11.87 2.21
N LEU A 168 4.14 -13.07 2.81
CA LEU A 168 5.14 -14.13 2.61
C LEU A 168 5.24 -14.57 1.15
N MET A 169 4.12 -14.71 0.43
CA MET A 169 4.14 -15.06 -0.99
C MET A 169 4.91 -14.04 -1.83
N ILE A 170 4.80 -12.77 -1.51
CA ILE A 170 5.46 -11.73 -2.31
C ILE A 170 6.91 -11.54 -1.91
N PHE A 171 7.24 -11.58 -0.62
CA PHE A 171 8.65 -11.65 -0.23
C PHE A 171 9.32 -12.89 -0.82
N GLY A 172 8.65 -14.05 -0.81
CA GLY A 172 9.13 -15.27 -1.44
C GLY A 172 9.32 -15.11 -2.95
N ALA A 173 8.37 -14.52 -3.66
CA ALA A 173 8.49 -14.27 -5.09
C ALA A 173 9.60 -13.25 -5.40
N GLY A 174 9.75 -12.20 -4.57
CA GLY A 174 10.84 -11.23 -4.71
C GLY A 174 12.21 -11.85 -4.51
N VAL A 175 12.39 -12.65 -3.45
CA VAL A 175 13.65 -13.37 -3.21
C VAL A 175 13.93 -14.36 -4.35
N LEU A 176 12.91 -15.08 -4.80
CA LEU A 176 13.08 -16.06 -5.89
C LEU A 176 13.49 -15.38 -7.20
N SER A 177 12.93 -14.21 -7.52
CA SER A 177 13.31 -13.44 -8.71
C SER A 177 14.77 -12.94 -8.66
N VAL A 178 15.28 -12.62 -7.47
CA VAL A 178 16.69 -12.21 -7.30
C VAL A 178 17.65 -13.39 -7.35
N VAL A 179 17.21 -14.58 -6.90
CA VAL A 179 18.08 -15.77 -6.86
C VAL A 179 18.11 -16.50 -8.21
N LEU A 180 17.04 -16.42 -8.99
CA LEU A 180 16.92 -17.10 -10.29
C LEU A 180 17.22 -16.21 -11.50
N GLY A 181 17.36 -14.90 -11.32
CA GLY A 181 17.73 -13.93 -12.37
C GLY A 181 19.18 -13.62 -12.36
#